data_71303039133852fa5a30b60a69313ca3
#
_entry.id   71303039133852fa5a30b60a69313ca3
#
_cell.length_a   1.000
_cell.length_b   1.000
_cell.length_c   1.000
_cell.angle_alpha   90.00
_cell.angle_beta   90.00
_cell.angle_gamma   90.00
#
_symmetry.space_group_name_H-M   'P 1'
#
loop_
_entity.id
_entity.type
_entity.pdbx_description
1 polymer ?
#
loop_
_entity_poly.entity_id
_entity_poly.type
_entity_poly.pdbx_seq_one_letter_code
_entity_poly.pdbx_strand_id
1 'polypeptide(L)'
;MDFYQQLQLSSIGSKQWIKGAKDSKEKHKRILIYNFKVYLVVAFCFALVTLYSMIFGSQNSVVGVLVLLVLMILRQVDFGIDTKHSIGVIFMIFAILAVGPRLANTVNTVPAFFIHFLCIMAIMILSCHNVIMSNQSTFILGYLLFYGYDVTGHNYVLRCCGLFAGAVICSL
;
A
#
# COMPACT_ATOMS: atom_id res chain seq x y z
N MET A 1 4.78 25.20 18.81
CA MET A 1 4.26 23.99 18.17
C MET A 1 4.31 22.86 19.17
N ASP A 2 3.17 22.28 19.51
CA ASP A 2 3.09 21.19 20.46
C ASP A 2 3.68 19.90 19.89
N PHE A 3 4.16 19.00 20.77
CA PHE A 3 4.76 17.72 20.36
C PHE A 3 3.84 16.92 19.43
N TYR A 4 2.52 16.96 19.67
CA TYR A 4 1.52 16.27 18.85
C TYR A 4 1.43 16.85 17.42
N GLN A 5 1.48 18.17 17.29
CA GLN A 5 1.49 18.84 15.97
C GLN A 5 2.77 18.52 15.18
N GLN A 6 3.90 18.34 15.89
CA GLN A 6 5.17 17.98 15.27
C GLN A 6 5.16 16.54 14.70
N LEU A 7 4.43 15.62 15.33
CA LEU A 7 4.24 14.25 14.86
C LEU A 7 3.34 14.19 13.61
N GLN A 8 2.42 15.12 13.43
CA GLN A 8 1.49 15.17 12.30
C GLN A 8 2.10 15.79 11.03
N LEU A 9 3.22 16.50 11.12
CA LEU A 9 3.88 17.11 9.96
C LEU A 9 4.21 16.05 8.88
N SER A 10 4.02 16.40 7.60
CA SER A 10 4.49 15.58 6.49
C SER A 10 6.02 15.43 6.52
N SER A 11 6.57 14.48 5.76
CA SER A 11 8.02 14.27 5.65
C SER A 11 8.73 15.54 5.15
N ILE A 12 8.12 16.25 4.19
CA ILE A 12 8.63 17.51 3.64
C ILE A 12 8.56 18.63 4.71
N GLY A 13 7.41 18.73 5.39
CA GLY A 13 7.21 19.70 6.47
C GLY A 13 8.20 19.49 7.63
N SER A 14 8.45 18.24 8.02
CA SER A 14 9.44 17.91 9.07
C SER A 14 10.86 18.33 8.67
N LYS A 15 11.26 18.11 7.41
CA LYS A 15 12.59 18.55 6.90
C LYS A 15 12.71 20.07 6.89
N GLN A 16 11.68 20.79 6.47
CA GLN A 16 11.66 22.27 6.49
C GLN A 16 11.71 22.79 7.92
N TRP A 17 10.97 22.17 8.83
CA TRP A 17 10.96 22.52 10.24
C TRP A 17 12.33 22.31 10.92
N ILE A 18 13.05 21.23 10.58
CA ILE A 18 14.43 20.99 11.05
C ILE A 18 15.39 22.05 10.50
N LYS A 19 15.25 22.42 9.20
CA LYS A 19 16.11 23.46 8.59
C LYS A 19 15.87 24.85 9.19
N GLY A 20 14.66 25.14 9.68
CA GLY A 20 14.31 26.41 10.32
C GLY A 20 14.77 26.55 11.77
N ALA A 21 15.54 25.62 12.33
CA ALA A 21 16.07 25.72 13.68
C ALA A 21 17.14 26.80 13.76
N LYS A 22 17.03 27.70 14.73
CA LYS A 22 17.95 28.83 14.95
C LYS A 22 19.21 28.45 15.76
N ASP A 23 19.10 27.41 16.60
CA ASP A 23 20.16 26.95 17.48
C ASP A 23 20.47 25.46 17.27
N SER A 24 21.75 25.09 17.51
CA SER A 24 22.21 23.69 17.37
C SER A 24 21.49 22.73 18.30
N LYS A 25 21.18 23.16 19.53
CA LYS A 25 20.42 22.37 20.51
C LYS A 25 18.98 22.14 20.05
N GLU A 26 18.34 23.17 19.51
CA GLU A 26 16.99 23.10 18.97
C GLU A 26 16.94 22.16 17.76
N LYS A 27 17.93 22.24 16.88
CA LYS A 27 18.06 21.34 15.71
C LYS A 27 18.17 19.88 16.14
N HIS A 28 19.00 19.56 17.15
CA HIS A 28 19.13 18.20 17.69
C HIS A 28 17.80 17.67 18.26
N LYS A 29 17.07 18.49 19.02
CA LYS A 29 15.76 18.13 19.56
C LYS A 29 14.76 17.82 18.43
N ARG A 30 14.74 18.61 17.37
CA ARG A 30 13.84 18.42 16.22
C ARG A 30 14.17 17.15 15.44
N ILE A 31 15.47 16.83 15.28
CA ILE A 31 15.94 15.58 14.68
C ILE A 31 15.53 14.37 15.52
N LEU A 32 15.63 14.45 16.84
CA LEU A 32 15.24 13.38 17.75
C LEU A 32 13.74 13.06 17.64
N ILE A 33 12.90 14.09 17.57
CA ILE A 33 11.44 13.95 17.39
C ILE A 33 11.13 13.32 16.02
N TYR A 34 11.85 13.74 14.97
CA TYR A 34 11.70 13.16 13.65
C TYR A 34 12.08 11.67 13.63
N ASN A 35 13.21 11.30 14.24
CA ASN A 35 13.63 9.90 14.35
C ASN A 35 12.63 9.06 15.14
N PHE A 36 12.11 9.59 16.27
CA PHE A 36 11.07 8.92 17.04
C PHE A 36 9.83 8.63 16.19
N LYS A 37 9.40 9.61 15.37
CA LYS A 37 8.32 9.43 14.42
C LYS A 37 8.59 8.32 13.40
N VAL A 38 9.80 8.28 12.85
CA VAL A 38 10.21 7.22 11.90
C VAL A 38 10.17 5.85 12.57
N TYR A 39 10.70 5.71 13.80
CA TYR A 39 10.64 4.46 14.55
C TYR A 39 9.20 4.01 14.82
N LEU A 40 8.30 4.94 15.15
CA LEU A 40 6.90 4.64 15.41
C LEU A 40 6.19 4.14 14.13
N VAL A 41 6.46 4.76 12.98
CA VAL A 41 5.93 4.29 11.68
C VAL A 41 6.47 2.91 11.34
N VAL A 42 7.76 2.66 11.51
CA VAL A 42 8.38 1.36 11.24
C VAL A 42 7.79 0.28 12.16
N ALA A 43 7.63 0.57 13.45
CA ALA A 43 7.00 -0.34 14.39
C ALA A 43 5.55 -0.67 14.00
N PHE A 44 4.79 0.33 13.56
CA PHE A 44 3.44 0.13 13.04
C PHE A 44 3.42 -0.77 11.79
N CYS A 45 4.38 -0.56 10.86
CA CYS A 45 4.54 -1.40 9.68
C CYS A 45 4.77 -2.87 10.04
N PHE A 46 5.71 -3.13 10.96
CA PHE A 46 5.98 -4.49 11.42
C PHE A 46 4.77 -5.10 12.12
N ALA A 47 4.10 -4.36 12.99
CA ALA A 47 2.92 -4.84 13.71
C ALA A 47 1.79 -5.23 12.73
N LEU A 48 1.53 -4.40 11.70
CA LEU A 48 0.48 -4.66 10.72
C LEU A 48 0.79 -5.91 9.89
N VAL A 49 2.01 -6.05 9.36
CA VAL A 49 2.42 -7.22 8.58
C VAL A 49 2.38 -8.50 9.43
N THR A 50 2.84 -8.42 10.68
CA THR A 50 2.78 -9.55 11.61
C THR A 50 1.34 -9.96 11.90
N LEU A 51 0.46 -9.00 12.15
CA LEU A 51 -0.96 -9.23 12.38
C LEU A 51 -1.63 -9.92 11.18
N TYR A 52 -1.35 -9.45 9.96
CA TYR A 52 -1.81 -10.11 8.74
C TYR A 52 -1.30 -11.54 8.61
N SER A 53 -0.01 -11.76 8.90
CA SER A 53 0.60 -13.08 8.88
C SER A 53 -0.03 -14.04 9.90
N MET A 54 -0.41 -13.54 11.08
CA MET A 54 -1.06 -14.34 12.12
C MET A 54 -2.51 -14.70 11.75
N ILE A 55 -3.27 -13.79 11.14
CA ILE A 55 -4.69 -13.99 10.81
C ILE A 55 -4.85 -14.82 9.54
N PHE A 56 -4.10 -14.49 8.48
CA PHE A 56 -4.26 -15.07 7.15
C PHE A 56 -3.20 -16.11 6.78
N GLY A 57 -2.29 -16.41 7.72
CA GLY A 57 -1.21 -17.37 7.54
C GLY A 57 0.08 -16.74 6.98
N SER A 58 1.22 -17.35 7.31
CA SER A 58 2.56 -16.84 6.97
C SER A 58 2.79 -16.71 5.46
N GLN A 59 2.18 -17.57 4.64
CA GLN A 59 2.26 -17.50 3.17
C GLN A 59 1.54 -16.28 2.57
N ASN A 60 0.67 -15.65 3.33
CA ASN A 60 -0.10 -14.47 2.94
C ASN A 60 0.43 -13.16 3.55
N SER A 61 1.62 -13.18 4.17
CA SER A 61 2.28 -11.97 4.70
C SER A 61 2.48 -10.89 3.62
N VAL A 62 2.65 -11.31 2.36
CA VAL A 62 2.75 -10.41 1.19
C VAL A 62 1.51 -9.52 1.04
N VAL A 63 0.32 -10.02 1.40
CA VAL A 63 -0.92 -9.21 1.40
C VAL A 63 -0.81 -8.07 2.42
N GLY A 64 -0.30 -8.36 3.62
CA GLY A 64 -0.07 -7.33 4.64
C GLY A 64 0.90 -6.24 4.18
N VAL A 65 1.97 -6.62 3.50
CA VAL A 65 2.93 -5.66 2.90
C VAL A 65 2.25 -4.79 1.85
N LEU A 66 1.46 -5.38 0.96
CA LEU A 66 0.73 -4.62 -0.06
C LEU A 66 -0.25 -3.62 0.57
N VAL A 67 -1.09 -4.08 1.49
CA VAL A 67 -2.07 -3.23 2.18
C VAL A 67 -1.37 -2.05 2.88
N LEU A 68 -0.24 -2.31 3.52
CA LEU A 68 0.56 -1.27 4.15
C LEU A 68 1.07 -0.24 3.14
N LEU A 69 1.62 -0.68 2.01
CA LEU A 69 2.10 0.21 0.95
C LEU A 69 0.96 1.06 0.39
N VAL A 70 -0.21 0.46 0.16
CA VAL A 70 -1.41 1.16 -0.31
C VAL A 70 -1.87 2.21 0.71
N LEU A 71 -1.94 1.86 2.01
CA LEU A 71 -2.29 2.82 3.07
C LEU A 71 -1.34 4.01 3.13
N MET A 72 -0.03 3.77 2.96
CA MET A 72 0.96 4.84 2.95
C MET A 72 0.78 5.79 1.77
N ILE A 73 0.32 5.28 0.63
CA ILE A 73 0.05 6.05 -0.57
C ILE A 73 -1.26 6.83 -0.43
N LEU A 74 -2.34 6.16 0.00
CA LEU A 74 -3.67 6.77 0.17
C LEU A 74 -3.63 7.97 1.12
N ARG A 75 -2.73 7.95 2.10
CA ARG A 75 -2.51 9.12 2.97
C ARG A 75 -1.95 10.35 2.23
N GLN A 76 -1.35 10.16 1.06
CA GLN A 76 -0.69 11.24 0.30
C GLN A 76 -1.46 11.66 -0.94
N VAL A 77 -2.41 10.86 -1.38
CA VAL A 77 -3.09 11.02 -2.67
C VAL A 77 -4.60 11.00 -2.46
N ASP A 78 -5.23 12.07 -2.88
CA ASP A 78 -6.68 12.14 -3.01
C ASP A 78 -7.10 11.45 -4.33
N PHE A 79 -7.88 10.38 -4.25
CA PHE A 79 -8.38 9.64 -5.44
C PHE A 79 -9.51 10.37 -6.18
N GLY A 80 -9.84 11.56 -5.79
CA GLY A 80 -10.83 12.39 -6.46
C GLY A 80 -11.92 12.93 -5.53
N ILE A 81 -12.79 13.70 -6.12
CA ILE A 81 -13.83 14.50 -5.42
C ILE A 81 -14.95 13.60 -4.87
N ASP A 82 -15.15 12.41 -5.44
CA ASP A 82 -16.22 11.50 -5.02
C ASP A 82 -15.69 10.26 -4.28
N THR A 83 -15.93 10.22 -2.97
CA THR A 83 -15.51 9.13 -2.08
C THR A 83 -16.04 7.76 -2.55
N LYS A 84 -17.27 7.69 -3.05
CA LYS A 84 -17.88 6.44 -3.53
C LYS A 84 -17.14 5.87 -4.73
N HIS A 85 -16.74 6.74 -5.65
CA HIS A 85 -15.96 6.35 -6.81
C HIS A 85 -14.58 5.83 -6.41
N SER A 86 -13.91 6.51 -5.48
CA SER A 86 -12.59 6.10 -4.97
C SER A 86 -12.63 4.73 -4.29
N ILE A 87 -13.64 4.47 -3.47
CA ILE A 87 -13.86 3.16 -2.85
C ILE A 87 -14.05 2.09 -3.91
N GLY A 88 -14.89 2.34 -4.93
CA GLY A 88 -15.12 1.40 -6.02
C GLY A 88 -13.83 1.05 -6.78
N VAL A 89 -13.00 2.05 -7.07
CA VAL A 89 -11.69 1.86 -7.74
C VAL A 89 -10.75 0.99 -6.89
N ILE A 90 -10.66 1.25 -5.59
CA ILE A 90 -9.83 0.45 -4.67
C ILE A 90 -10.29 -1.02 -4.69
N PHE A 91 -11.60 -1.27 -4.53
CA PHE A 91 -12.13 -2.63 -4.57
C PHE A 91 -11.87 -3.33 -5.91
N MET A 92 -12.01 -2.63 -7.04
CA MET A 92 -11.69 -3.17 -8.36
C MET A 92 -10.20 -3.54 -8.50
N ILE A 93 -9.30 -2.68 -8.05
CA ILE A 93 -7.86 -2.97 -8.07
C ILE A 93 -7.55 -4.21 -7.22
N PHE A 94 -8.07 -4.29 -5.99
CA PHE A 94 -7.85 -5.45 -5.13
C PHE A 94 -8.47 -6.75 -5.70
N ALA A 95 -9.61 -6.66 -6.40
CA ALA A 95 -10.19 -7.80 -7.11
C ALA A 95 -9.29 -8.28 -8.27
N ILE A 96 -8.71 -7.35 -9.05
CA ILE A 96 -7.74 -7.69 -10.12
C ILE A 96 -6.50 -8.35 -9.51
N LEU A 97 -6.00 -7.85 -8.38
CA LEU A 97 -4.85 -8.43 -7.67
C LEU A 97 -5.15 -9.83 -7.10
N ALA A 98 -6.40 -10.10 -6.73
CA ALA A 98 -6.80 -11.43 -6.26
C ALA A 98 -6.88 -12.45 -7.40
N VAL A 99 -7.53 -12.08 -8.50
CA VAL A 99 -7.92 -13.01 -9.56
C VAL A 99 -6.87 -13.09 -10.68
N GLY A 100 -6.31 -11.95 -11.10
CA GLY A 100 -5.42 -11.84 -12.27
C GLY A 100 -4.19 -12.74 -12.20
N PRO A 101 -3.36 -12.69 -11.15
CA PRO A 101 -2.16 -13.52 -11.02
C PRO A 101 -2.48 -15.01 -11.03
N ARG A 102 -3.60 -15.38 -10.38
CA ARG A 102 -4.03 -16.78 -10.31
C ARG A 102 -4.48 -17.30 -11.66
N LEU A 103 -5.29 -16.54 -12.40
CA LEU A 103 -5.69 -16.89 -13.77
C LEU A 103 -4.49 -17.07 -14.69
N ALA A 104 -3.53 -16.15 -14.62
CA ALA A 104 -2.32 -16.24 -15.43
C ALA A 104 -1.47 -17.48 -15.12
N ASN A 105 -1.43 -17.94 -13.86
CA ASN A 105 -0.70 -19.14 -13.46
C ASN A 105 -1.41 -20.46 -13.84
N THR A 106 -2.71 -20.42 -14.14
CA THR A 106 -3.49 -21.63 -14.49
C THR A 106 -3.55 -21.92 -15.98
N VAL A 107 -3.16 -20.96 -16.84
CA VAL A 107 -3.26 -21.08 -18.29
C VAL A 107 -1.88 -21.24 -18.95
N ASN A 108 -1.87 -21.63 -20.22
CA ASN A 108 -0.64 -21.74 -21.00
C ASN A 108 0.01 -20.35 -21.21
N THR A 109 1.30 -20.34 -21.57
CA THR A 109 2.12 -19.11 -21.69
C THR A 109 1.51 -18.04 -22.60
N VAL A 110 0.92 -18.42 -23.75
CA VAL A 110 0.36 -17.44 -24.69
C VAL A 110 -0.86 -16.71 -24.13
N PRO A 111 -1.93 -17.38 -23.65
CA PRO A 111 -3.03 -16.67 -23.02
C PRO A 111 -2.64 -15.98 -21.70
N ALA A 112 -1.66 -16.50 -20.94
CA ALA A 112 -1.13 -15.84 -19.76
C ALA A 112 -0.59 -14.44 -20.06
N PHE A 113 0.13 -14.29 -21.18
CA PHE A 113 0.63 -12.98 -21.63
C PHE A 113 -0.51 -11.96 -21.83
N PHE A 114 -1.59 -12.36 -22.48
CA PHE A 114 -2.76 -11.48 -22.66
C PHE A 114 -3.45 -11.12 -21.34
N ILE A 115 -3.56 -12.08 -20.41
CA ILE A 115 -4.12 -11.85 -19.09
C ILE A 115 -3.25 -10.83 -18.33
N HIS A 116 -1.93 -10.98 -18.30
CA HIS A 116 -1.02 -10.01 -17.69
C HIS A 116 -1.17 -8.63 -18.29
N PHE A 117 -1.18 -8.56 -19.62
CA PHE A 117 -1.33 -7.28 -20.33
C PHE A 117 -2.63 -6.58 -19.95
N LEU A 118 -3.77 -7.30 -20.00
CA LEU A 118 -5.07 -6.74 -19.63
C LEU A 118 -5.14 -6.31 -18.16
N CYS A 119 -4.64 -7.13 -17.23
CA CYS A 119 -4.64 -6.80 -15.81
C CYS A 119 -3.77 -5.57 -15.50
N ILE A 120 -2.57 -5.49 -16.07
CA ILE A 120 -1.67 -4.35 -15.87
C ILE A 120 -2.28 -3.09 -16.50
N MET A 121 -2.83 -3.17 -17.69
CA MET A 121 -3.55 -2.07 -18.34
C MET A 121 -4.73 -1.58 -17.48
N ALA A 122 -5.53 -2.50 -16.96
CA ALA A 122 -6.66 -2.16 -16.09
C ALA A 122 -6.19 -1.48 -14.80
N ILE A 123 -5.14 -1.98 -14.15
CA ILE A 123 -4.54 -1.35 -12.97
C ILE A 123 -4.03 0.05 -13.31
N MET A 124 -3.35 0.23 -14.44
CA MET A 124 -2.85 1.53 -14.88
C MET A 124 -3.99 2.52 -15.10
N ILE A 125 -5.04 2.13 -15.80
CA ILE A 125 -6.21 3.00 -16.09
C ILE A 125 -6.90 3.38 -14.77
N LEU A 126 -7.14 2.43 -13.87
CA LEU A 126 -7.79 2.67 -12.58
C LEU A 126 -6.96 3.55 -11.65
N SER A 127 -5.63 3.49 -11.76
CA SER A 127 -4.70 4.25 -10.90
C SER A 127 -4.32 5.62 -11.47
N CYS A 128 -4.66 5.92 -12.72
CA CYS A 128 -4.27 7.15 -13.45
C CYS A 128 -5.03 8.41 -13.03
N HIS A 129 -5.67 8.43 -11.88
CA HIS A 129 -6.49 9.58 -11.45
C HIS A 129 -5.68 10.84 -11.12
N ASN A 130 -4.39 10.71 -10.85
CA ASN A 130 -3.52 11.84 -10.52
C ASN A 130 -2.18 11.73 -11.27
N VAL A 131 -2.01 12.61 -12.29
CA VAL A 131 -0.82 12.62 -13.17
C VAL A 131 0.46 12.99 -12.40
N ILE A 132 0.35 13.71 -11.29
CA ILE A 132 1.51 14.21 -10.52
C ILE A 132 2.06 13.16 -9.54
N MET A 133 1.22 12.24 -9.07
CA MET A 133 1.63 11.15 -8.18
C MET A 133 1.21 9.80 -8.76
N SER A 134 2.10 9.20 -9.56
CA SER A 134 1.87 7.89 -10.16
C SER A 134 1.96 6.77 -9.11
N ASN A 135 0.81 6.37 -8.57
CA ASN A 135 0.72 5.25 -7.61
C ASN A 135 0.67 3.88 -8.27
N GLN A 136 0.72 3.86 -9.58
CA GLN A 136 0.64 2.67 -10.42
C GLN A 136 1.69 1.64 -10.07
N SER A 137 2.92 2.09 -9.78
CA SER A 137 4.06 1.21 -9.49
C SER A 137 3.81 0.30 -8.30
N THR A 138 3.13 0.77 -7.26
CA THR A 138 2.84 -0.04 -6.07
C THR A 138 1.85 -1.16 -6.36
N PHE A 139 0.79 -0.87 -7.10
CA PHE A 139 -0.20 -1.88 -7.47
C PHE A 139 0.36 -2.90 -8.46
N ILE A 140 1.18 -2.43 -9.43
CA ILE A 140 1.87 -3.32 -10.38
C ILE A 140 2.88 -4.20 -9.63
N LEU A 141 3.65 -3.64 -8.69
CA LEU A 141 4.54 -4.41 -7.84
C LEU A 141 3.79 -5.48 -7.06
N GLY A 142 2.65 -5.13 -6.46
CA GLY A 142 1.76 -6.06 -5.77
C GLY A 142 1.27 -7.18 -6.68
N TYR A 143 0.87 -6.86 -7.91
CA TYR A 143 0.47 -7.83 -8.92
C TYR A 143 1.59 -8.83 -9.24
N LEU A 144 2.81 -8.34 -9.49
CA LEU A 144 3.98 -9.17 -9.77
C LEU A 144 4.38 -10.04 -8.57
N LEU A 145 4.29 -9.51 -7.35
CA LEU A 145 4.53 -10.28 -6.14
C LEU A 145 3.54 -11.44 -6.00
N PHE A 146 2.25 -11.20 -6.24
CA PHE A 146 1.24 -12.28 -6.18
C PHE A 146 1.38 -13.30 -7.30
N TYR A 147 1.87 -12.89 -8.45
CA TYR A 147 2.20 -13.81 -9.53
C TYR A 147 3.40 -14.69 -9.17
N GLY A 148 4.47 -14.10 -8.61
CA GLY A 148 5.67 -14.85 -8.20
C GLY A 148 5.46 -15.74 -6.97
N TYR A 149 4.57 -15.33 -6.05
CA TYR A 149 4.20 -16.09 -4.85
C TYR A 149 2.80 -16.68 -4.99
N ASP A 150 2.63 -17.59 -5.96
CA ASP A 150 1.33 -18.25 -6.14
C ASP A 150 1.02 -19.18 -4.95
N VAL A 151 -0.22 -19.16 -4.50
CA VAL A 151 -0.76 -20.04 -3.45
C VAL A 151 -2.00 -20.74 -3.94
N THR A 152 -2.21 -21.97 -3.49
CA THR A 152 -3.29 -22.83 -3.93
C THR A 152 -4.17 -23.30 -2.77
N GLY A 153 -5.35 -23.81 -3.08
CA GLY A 153 -6.25 -24.40 -2.10
C GLY A 153 -6.70 -23.42 -1.03
N HIS A 154 -6.65 -23.85 0.23
CA HIS A 154 -7.11 -23.07 1.39
C HIS A 154 -6.37 -21.73 1.55
N ASN A 155 -5.07 -21.70 1.28
CA ASN A 155 -4.25 -20.48 1.38
C ASN A 155 -4.66 -19.42 0.34
N TYR A 156 -5.16 -19.83 -0.82
CA TYR A 156 -5.72 -18.88 -1.80
C TYR A 156 -7.01 -18.22 -1.30
N VAL A 157 -7.89 -18.99 -0.66
CA VAL A 157 -9.11 -18.43 -0.05
C VAL A 157 -8.74 -17.42 1.03
N LEU A 158 -7.78 -17.75 1.90
CA LEU A 158 -7.27 -16.83 2.92
C LEU A 158 -6.64 -15.57 2.29
N ARG A 159 -5.95 -15.69 1.15
CA ARG A 159 -5.42 -14.56 0.39
C ARG A 159 -6.54 -13.64 -0.10
N CYS A 160 -7.59 -14.20 -0.70
CA CYS A 160 -8.75 -13.42 -1.16
C CYS A 160 -9.44 -12.70 0.01
N CYS A 161 -9.64 -13.38 1.14
CA CYS A 161 -10.18 -12.77 2.34
C CYS A 161 -9.29 -11.65 2.88
N GLY A 162 -7.97 -11.85 2.88
CA GLY A 162 -6.99 -10.83 3.30
C GLY A 162 -7.00 -9.60 2.38
N LEU A 163 -7.07 -9.81 1.07
CA LEU A 163 -7.19 -8.70 0.10
C LEU A 163 -8.50 -7.95 0.25
N PHE A 164 -9.61 -8.65 0.47
CA PHE A 164 -10.90 -8.00 0.73
C PHE A 164 -10.86 -7.17 2.03
N ALA A 165 -10.33 -7.74 3.11
CA ALA A 165 -10.12 -7.01 4.35
C ALA A 165 -9.20 -5.80 4.16
N GLY A 166 -8.14 -5.93 3.35
CA GLY A 166 -7.26 -4.84 2.97
C GLY A 166 -7.98 -3.74 2.20
N ALA A 167 -8.85 -4.08 1.24
CA ALA A 167 -9.66 -3.11 0.52
C ALA A 167 -10.59 -2.33 1.45
N VAL A 168 -11.23 -3.01 2.42
CA VAL A 168 -12.06 -2.35 3.45
C VAL A 168 -11.23 -1.40 4.30
N ILE A 169 -10.07 -1.83 4.81
CA ILE A 169 -9.18 -1.00 5.64
C ILE A 169 -8.69 0.23 4.85
N CYS A 170 -8.40 0.07 3.56
CA CYS A 170 -7.97 1.18 2.69
C CYS A 170 -9.11 2.13 2.33
N SER A 171 -10.37 1.73 2.52
CA SER A 171 -11.57 2.52 2.21
C SER A 171 -12.07 3.35 3.39
N LEU A 172 -11.59 3.07 4.61
CA LEU A 172 -11.90 3.77 5.85
C LEU A 172 -11.03 5.02 6.02
#